data_f515a37f4827d318ce98a61e5556a419
#
_entry.id   f515a37f4827d318ce98a61e5556a419
#
_cell.length_a   1.000
_cell.length_b   1.000
_cell.length_c   1.000
_cell.angle_alpha   90.00
_cell.angle_beta   90.00
_cell.angle_gamma   90.00
#
_symmetry.space_group_name_H-M   'P 1'
#
loop_
_entity.id
_entity.type
_entity.pdbx_description
1 polymer ?
#
loop_
_entity_poly.entity_id
_entity_poly.type
_entity_poly.pdbx_seq_one_letter_code
_entity_poly.pdbx_strand_id
1 'polypeptide(L)'
;WEDVQMGKDIADQMIAKGADLLFIYANKVGLGCIESAKENGAKVIGFSENQNQLDSDTVVASVEFDFGAIYKWTISQYLAGDLKGNKTYGIGIKEHIFKPVYSDAVPEEIKTKIANEMKV
;
A
#
# COMPACT_ATOMS: atom_id res chain seq x y z
N TRP A 1 -11.32 12.48 5.38
CA TRP A 1 -10.06 11.93 4.86
C TRP A 1 -8.84 12.80 5.19
N GLU A 2 -9.04 13.96 5.84
CA GLU A 2 -7.97 14.92 6.14
C GLU A 2 -7.69 15.11 7.64
N ASP A 3 -8.46 14.49 8.51
CA ASP A 3 -8.34 14.60 9.95
C ASP A 3 -7.26 13.64 10.48
N VAL A 4 -6.06 14.19 10.62
CA VAL A 4 -4.87 13.43 11.10
C VAL A 4 -5.09 12.96 12.55
N GLN A 5 -5.73 13.76 13.40
CA GLN A 5 -5.98 13.38 14.79
C GLN A 5 -6.94 12.18 14.88
N MET A 6 -8.00 12.18 14.06
CA MET A 6 -8.90 11.01 13.98
C MET A 6 -8.16 9.75 13.55
N GLY A 7 -7.22 9.86 12.60
CA GLY A 7 -6.37 8.76 12.18
C GLY A 7 -5.54 8.19 13.33
N LYS A 8 -4.94 9.07 14.13
CA LYS A 8 -4.16 8.70 15.31
C LYS A 8 -5.03 7.99 16.33
N ASP A 9 -6.18 8.55 16.67
CA ASP A 9 -7.11 7.99 17.67
C ASP A 9 -7.61 6.60 17.28
N ILE A 10 -7.88 6.36 15.99
CA ILE A 10 -8.29 5.04 15.47
C ILE A 10 -7.13 4.03 15.57
N ALA A 11 -5.93 4.44 15.17
CA ALA A 11 -4.75 3.59 15.23
C ALA A 11 -4.41 3.22 16.68
N ASP A 12 -4.46 4.17 17.61
CA ASP A 12 -4.28 3.94 19.05
C ASP A 12 -5.25 2.88 19.58
N GLN A 13 -6.53 2.95 19.18
CA GLN A 13 -7.52 1.95 19.56
C GLN A 13 -7.25 0.56 18.96
N MET A 14 -6.73 0.48 17.72
CA MET A 14 -6.38 -0.79 17.10
C MET A 14 -5.17 -1.41 17.81
N ILE A 15 -4.14 -0.62 18.09
CA ILE A 15 -2.92 -1.08 18.78
C ILE A 15 -3.25 -1.50 20.21
N ALA A 16 -4.08 -0.75 20.94
CA ALA A 16 -4.54 -1.12 22.27
C ALA A 16 -5.31 -2.45 22.30
N LYS A 17 -5.89 -2.87 21.16
CA LYS A 17 -6.54 -4.18 20.99
C LYS A 17 -5.59 -5.28 20.52
N GLY A 18 -4.29 -4.98 20.38
CA GLY A 18 -3.25 -5.95 20.03
C GLY A 18 -2.83 -5.94 18.57
N ALA A 19 -3.17 -4.92 17.78
CA ALA A 19 -2.61 -4.79 16.44
C ALA A 19 -1.14 -4.38 16.51
N ASP A 20 -0.25 -5.15 15.91
CA ASP A 20 1.19 -4.90 15.81
C ASP A 20 1.61 -4.46 14.39
N LEU A 21 0.71 -4.62 13.43
CA LEU A 21 0.88 -4.20 12.03
C LEU A 21 -0.41 -3.55 11.53
N LEU A 22 -0.32 -2.33 11.01
CA LEU A 22 -1.43 -1.58 10.41
C LEU A 22 -1.23 -1.50 8.89
N PHE A 23 -2.24 -1.90 8.12
CA PHE A 23 -2.28 -1.62 6.69
C PHE A 23 -3.14 -0.38 6.44
N ILE A 24 -2.51 0.69 5.96
CA ILE A 24 -3.14 2.00 5.83
C ILE A 24 -3.56 2.22 4.37
N TYR A 25 -4.86 2.37 4.15
CA TYR A 25 -5.44 2.80 2.88
C TYR A 25 -6.17 4.12 3.09
N ALA A 26 -5.40 5.18 3.29
CA ALA A 26 -5.92 6.52 3.58
C ALA A 26 -4.93 7.60 3.14
N ASN A 27 -5.45 8.80 2.87
CA ASN A 27 -4.64 9.98 2.55
C ASN A 27 -4.03 10.59 3.82
N LYS A 28 -4.28 11.88 4.11
CA LYS A 28 -3.71 12.58 5.29
C LYS A 28 -4.04 11.94 6.63
N VAL A 29 -5.22 11.33 6.77
CA VAL A 29 -5.58 10.51 7.93
C VAL A 29 -4.52 9.46 8.23
N GLY A 30 -3.92 8.88 7.19
CA GLY A 30 -2.86 7.88 7.32
C GLY A 30 -1.60 8.38 8.04
N LEU A 31 -1.31 9.69 7.99
CA LEU A 31 -0.17 10.26 8.71
C LEU A 31 -0.35 10.13 10.23
N GLY A 32 -1.57 10.32 10.74
CA GLY A 32 -1.89 10.09 12.15
C GLY A 32 -1.72 8.63 12.54
N CYS A 33 -2.09 7.69 11.66
CA CYS A 33 -1.87 6.26 11.91
C CYS A 33 -0.38 5.91 11.99
N ILE A 34 0.46 6.51 11.14
CA ILE A 34 1.92 6.31 11.17
C ILE A 34 2.50 6.87 12.47
N GLU A 35 2.06 8.06 12.89
CA GLU A 35 2.48 8.68 14.15
C GLU A 35 2.14 7.79 15.36
N SER A 36 0.89 7.32 15.45
CA SER A 36 0.46 6.39 16.49
C SER A 36 1.27 5.10 16.49
N ALA A 37 1.48 4.48 15.32
CA ALA A 37 2.28 3.26 15.19
C ALA A 37 3.71 3.48 15.68
N LYS A 38 4.34 4.60 15.32
CA LYS A 38 5.68 4.98 15.77
C LYS A 38 5.76 5.10 17.29
N GLU A 39 4.82 5.81 17.91
CA GLU A 39 4.78 6.03 19.35
C GLU A 39 4.58 4.73 20.15
N ASN A 40 3.82 3.79 19.59
CA ASN A 40 3.47 2.52 20.23
C ASN A 40 4.31 1.31 19.78
N GLY A 41 5.30 1.51 18.91
CA GLY A 41 6.19 0.45 18.41
C GLY A 41 5.54 -0.54 17.44
N ALA A 42 4.35 -0.22 16.90
CA ALA A 42 3.71 -1.00 15.85
C ALA A 42 4.34 -0.71 14.48
N LYS A 43 4.05 -1.56 13.51
CA LYS A 43 4.53 -1.42 12.13
C LYS A 43 3.40 -1.01 11.19
N VAL A 44 3.77 -0.46 10.04
CA VAL A 44 2.83 0.04 9.04
C VAL A 44 3.18 -0.46 7.65
N ILE A 45 2.15 -0.83 6.90
CA ILE A 45 2.20 -0.95 5.44
C ILE A 45 1.45 0.25 4.85
N GLY A 46 2.16 1.11 4.13
CA GLY A 46 1.60 2.26 3.42
C GLY A 46 0.99 1.87 2.07
N PHE A 47 0.27 2.81 1.46
CA PHE A 47 -0.41 2.60 0.19
C PHE A 47 -0.34 3.82 -0.71
N SER A 48 -0.50 3.62 -2.01
CA SER A 48 -0.52 4.59 -3.10
C SER A 48 0.84 5.06 -3.57
N GLU A 49 1.73 5.44 -2.68
CA GLU A 49 3.10 5.88 -2.95
C GLU A 49 4.08 5.28 -1.95
N ASN A 50 5.37 5.44 -2.18
CA ASN A 50 6.39 4.99 -1.24
C ASN A 50 6.40 5.86 0.01
N GLN A 51 5.73 5.42 1.06
CA GLN A 51 5.67 6.08 2.36
C GLN A 51 6.79 5.63 3.32
N ASN A 52 7.64 4.68 2.93
CA ASN A 52 8.77 4.21 3.77
C ASN A 52 9.72 5.35 4.14
N GLN A 53 9.78 6.40 3.30
CA GLN A 53 10.62 7.58 3.54
C GLN A 53 10.16 8.46 4.70
N LEU A 54 8.90 8.31 5.16
CA LEU A 54 8.38 9.06 6.31
C LEU A 54 9.02 8.56 7.62
N ASP A 55 9.16 7.26 7.77
CA ASP A 55 9.85 6.61 8.87
C ASP A 55 10.10 5.14 8.52
N SER A 56 11.32 4.81 8.10
CA SER A 56 11.67 3.48 7.58
C SER A 56 11.62 2.36 8.62
N ASP A 57 11.66 2.70 9.89
CA ASP A 57 11.55 1.73 10.99
C ASP A 57 10.09 1.40 11.31
N THR A 58 9.19 2.35 11.11
CA THR A 58 7.75 2.21 11.35
C THR A 58 7.04 1.75 10.07
N VAL A 59 7.24 2.44 8.94
CA VAL A 59 6.65 2.08 7.64
C VAL A 59 7.56 1.07 6.96
N VAL A 60 7.33 -0.20 7.26
CA VAL A 60 8.20 -1.29 6.80
C VAL A 60 8.01 -1.66 5.34
N ALA A 61 6.83 -1.38 4.79
CA ALA A 61 6.55 -1.58 3.38
C ALA A 61 5.53 -0.55 2.88
N SER A 62 5.47 -0.35 1.57
CA SER A 62 4.41 0.40 0.89
C SER A 62 3.95 -0.34 -0.35
N VAL A 63 2.67 -0.26 -0.66
CA VAL A 63 2.12 -0.75 -1.93
C VAL A 63 1.95 0.45 -2.85
N GLU A 64 2.90 0.64 -3.76
CA GLU A 64 2.81 1.67 -4.78
C GLU A 64 1.74 1.34 -5.82
N PHE A 65 1.06 2.38 -6.29
CA PHE A 65 0.03 2.30 -7.32
C PHE A 65 0.51 2.99 -8.60
N ASP A 66 0.82 2.21 -9.64
CA ASP A 66 1.31 2.75 -10.90
C ASP A 66 0.16 3.18 -11.83
N PHE A 67 -0.27 4.43 -11.70
CA PHE A 67 -1.27 5.02 -12.60
C PHE A 67 -0.82 5.04 -14.07
N GLY A 68 0.49 5.16 -14.32
CA GLY A 68 1.04 5.13 -15.67
C GLY A 68 0.83 3.76 -16.32
N ALA A 69 0.97 2.67 -15.55
CA ALA A 69 0.69 1.32 -16.03
C ALA A 69 -0.79 1.14 -16.36
N ILE A 70 -1.71 1.69 -15.55
CA ILE A 70 -3.16 1.65 -15.82
C ILE A 70 -3.47 2.36 -17.14
N TYR A 71 -2.95 3.57 -17.33
CA TYR A 71 -3.21 4.33 -18.55
C TYR A 71 -2.65 3.61 -19.79
N LYS A 72 -1.42 3.09 -19.71
CA LYS A 72 -0.81 2.32 -20.81
C LYS A 72 -1.64 1.08 -21.15
N TRP A 73 -2.04 0.33 -20.13
CA TRP A 73 -2.89 -0.86 -20.31
C TRP A 73 -4.22 -0.47 -20.97
N THR A 74 -4.91 0.54 -20.46
CA THR A 74 -6.20 0.99 -20.99
C THR A 74 -6.09 1.42 -22.45
N ILE A 75 -5.07 2.22 -22.80
CA ILE A 75 -4.84 2.67 -24.19
C ILE A 75 -4.54 1.47 -25.10
N SER A 76 -3.71 0.52 -24.67
CA SER A 76 -3.39 -0.66 -25.49
C SER A 76 -4.63 -1.53 -25.74
N GLN A 77 -5.48 -1.74 -24.74
CA GLN A 77 -6.75 -2.48 -24.91
C GLN A 77 -7.72 -1.74 -25.82
N TYR A 78 -7.78 -0.41 -25.73
CA TYR A 78 -8.60 0.40 -26.61
C TYR A 78 -8.14 0.29 -28.07
N LEU A 79 -6.85 0.43 -28.34
CA LEU A 79 -6.27 0.33 -29.69
C LEU A 79 -6.41 -1.07 -30.29
N ALA A 80 -6.37 -2.12 -29.46
CA ALA A 80 -6.61 -3.50 -29.86
C ALA A 80 -8.11 -3.80 -30.13
N GLY A 81 -9.02 -2.91 -29.76
CA GLY A 81 -10.47 -3.13 -29.87
C GLY A 81 -11.03 -4.07 -28.79
N ASP A 82 -10.26 -4.38 -27.75
CA ASP A 82 -10.64 -5.31 -26.68
C ASP A 82 -11.41 -4.63 -25.54
N LEU A 83 -11.30 -3.31 -25.43
CA LEU A 83 -12.05 -2.53 -24.44
C LEU A 83 -13.51 -2.36 -24.86
N LYS A 84 -14.42 -2.99 -24.14
CA LYS A 84 -15.87 -2.96 -24.41
C LYS A 84 -16.58 -2.12 -23.36
N GLY A 85 -17.59 -1.34 -23.80
CA GLY A 85 -18.50 -0.65 -22.88
C GLY A 85 -19.28 -1.60 -21.98
N ASN A 86 -19.68 -1.14 -20.83
CA ASN A 86 -20.45 -1.90 -19.82
C ASN A 86 -19.78 -3.19 -19.34
N LYS A 87 -18.43 -3.25 -19.37
CA LYS A 87 -17.65 -4.36 -18.87
C LYS A 87 -16.66 -3.89 -17.80
N THR A 88 -16.54 -4.66 -16.72
CA THR A 88 -15.52 -4.46 -15.70
C THR A 88 -14.27 -5.28 -16.04
N TYR A 89 -13.11 -4.67 -15.92
CA TYR A 89 -11.81 -5.30 -16.13
C TYR A 89 -11.04 -5.33 -14.82
N GLY A 90 -10.65 -6.52 -14.37
CA GLY A 90 -9.76 -6.70 -13.22
C GLY A 90 -8.32 -6.65 -13.68
N ILE A 91 -7.58 -5.66 -13.20
CA ILE A 91 -6.15 -5.48 -13.46
C ILE A 91 -5.42 -5.25 -12.14
N GLY A 92 -4.19 -5.70 -12.02
CA GLY A 92 -3.51 -5.65 -10.73
C GLY A 92 -2.00 -5.94 -10.80
N ILE A 93 -1.55 -6.88 -10.01
CA ILE A 93 -0.13 -7.26 -9.91
C ILE A 93 0.43 -7.74 -11.24
N LYS A 94 -0.34 -8.54 -11.98
CA LYS A 94 0.06 -9.09 -13.28
C LYS A 94 0.34 -8.00 -14.31
N GLU A 95 -0.40 -6.91 -14.28
CA GLU A 95 -0.22 -5.74 -15.14
C GLU A 95 0.74 -4.70 -14.54
N HIS A 96 1.45 -5.07 -13.45
CA HIS A 96 2.40 -4.22 -12.73
C HIS A 96 1.80 -2.92 -12.16
N ILE A 97 0.49 -2.94 -11.86
CA ILE A 97 -0.21 -1.79 -11.30
C ILE A 97 0.07 -1.62 -9.81
N PHE A 98 0.18 -2.73 -9.09
CA PHE A 98 0.59 -2.74 -7.68
C PHE A 98 2.02 -3.23 -7.57
N LYS A 99 2.84 -2.46 -6.86
CA LYS A 99 4.25 -2.75 -6.66
C LYS A 99 4.61 -2.60 -5.18
N PRO A 100 5.01 -3.67 -4.49
CA PRO A 100 5.50 -3.55 -3.12
C PRO A 100 6.89 -2.94 -3.10
N VAL A 101 7.10 -1.98 -2.20
CA VAL A 101 8.39 -1.39 -1.87
C VAL A 101 8.66 -1.63 -0.39
N TYR A 102 9.83 -2.13 -0.05
CA TYR A 102 10.19 -2.51 1.31
C TYR A 102 11.23 -1.57 1.89
N SER A 103 11.16 -1.32 3.20
CA SER A 103 12.27 -0.73 3.93
C SER A 103 13.35 -1.79 4.22
N ASP A 104 14.50 -1.35 4.70
CA ASP A 104 15.60 -2.25 5.09
C ASP A 104 15.24 -3.10 6.33
N ALA A 105 14.20 -2.72 7.07
CA ALA A 105 13.70 -3.46 8.22
C ALA A 105 13.03 -4.80 7.84
N VAL A 106 12.65 -5.00 6.56
CA VAL A 106 12.03 -6.26 6.11
C VAL A 106 13.11 -7.27 5.69
N PRO A 107 13.17 -8.46 6.34
CA PRO A 107 14.12 -9.50 5.98
C PRO A 107 13.98 -9.98 4.54
N GLU A 108 15.10 -10.30 3.87
CA GLU A 108 15.12 -10.78 2.49
C GLU A 108 14.31 -12.08 2.28
N GLU A 109 14.25 -12.93 3.30
CA GLU A 109 13.41 -14.14 3.28
C GLU A 109 11.92 -13.78 3.08
N ILE A 110 11.44 -12.75 3.77
CA ILE A 110 10.04 -12.29 3.66
C ILE A 110 9.80 -11.67 2.28
N LYS A 111 10.72 -10.83 1.80
CA LYS A 111 10.62 -10.24 0.45
C LYS A 111 10.56 -11.34 -0.63
N THR A 112 11.38 -12.37 -0.48
CA THR A 112 11.41 -13.53 -1.40
C THR A 112 10.10 -14.32 -1.36
N LYS A 113 9.53 -14.57 -0.18
CA LYS A 113 8.23 -15.25 -0.05
C LYS A 113 7.13 -14.46 -0.76
N ILE A 114 7.04 -13.15 -0.50
CA ILE A 114 6.05 -12.29 -1.16
C ILE A 114 6.24 -12.29 -2.69
N ALA A 115 7.49 -12.14 -3.17
CA ALA A 115 7.78 -12.17 -4.60
C ALA A 115 7.37 -13.50 -5.27
N ASN A 116 7.45 -14.62 -4.56
CA ASN A 116 7.02 -15.91 -5.09
C ASN A 116 5.49 -16.01 -5.18
N GLU A 117 4.76 -15.50 -4.17
CA GLU A 117 3.30 -15.45 -4.20
C GLU A 117 2.74 -14.49 -5.28
N MET A 118 3.52 -13.48 -5.66
CA MET A 118 3.14 -12.52 -6.70
C MET A 118 3.35 -13.05 -8.14
N LYS A 119 3.95 -14.22 -8.33
CA LYS A 119 4.18 -14.85 -9.65
C LYS A 119 2.94 -15.59 -10.20
N VAL A 120 1.75 -15.06 -9.96
CA VAL A 120 0.47 -15.67 -10.39
C VAL A 120 0.16 -15.35 -11.86
#